data_b1b13cd6765aa4f5ac0724b743ad9c2a
#
_entry.id   b1b13cd6765aa4f5ac0724b743ad9c2a
#
_cell.length_a   1.000
_cell.length_b   1.000
_cell.length_c   1.000
_cell.angle_alpha   90.00
_cell.angle_beta   90.00
_cell.angle_gamma   90.00
#
_symmetry.space_group_name_H-M   'P 1'
#
loop_
_entity.id
_entity.type
_entity.pdbx_description
1 polymer ?
#
loop_
_entity_poly.entity_id
_entity_poly.type
_entity_poly.pdbx_seq_one_letter_code
_entity_poly.pdbx_strand_id
1 'polypeptide(L)'
;MRTVFSILAVVLSLTAAAQNAPVTDPALKGAIDIHSHLDPDGFGPGRNGRNMDVLDMAKLAKDAGMRGFVIKMHYDQSADDAYIVRKLYPDLEVFGGIGTNFATGGLNPAAIRQMADVKGGWGRVVWMPTWDAKHYVEHNGNDRPFITVAKNGELVPEAKALIAAVAEVNHKTRVSGGQMVLATGHNAPEEVLLMVKYARGLGLPVVVTHPLLESVGMNMEQMKQAVAMGAYLEFVTAFTRQEATIKEYSEAIREIGPEHCIVSSDKGQGRGEEGHDGPSVSHVQGLAEAAQILRKNGFTDAELDLMFKDNPAKLLGLAVL
;
A
#
# COMPACT_ATOMS: atom_id res chain seq x y z
N MET A 1 -14.37 -56.36 5.41
CA MET A 1 -13.33 -55.35 5.13
C MET A 1 -13.75 -54.44 3.98
N ARG A 2 -14.87 -53.71 4.08
CA ARG A 2 -15.35 -52.81 3.00
C ARG A 2 -15.89 -51.46 3.51
N THR A 3 -15.70 -51.10 4.80
CA THR A 3 -16.34 -49.89 5.38
C THR A 3 -15.36 -48.81 5.80
N VAL A 4 -14.04 -48.99 5.67
CA VAL A 4 -13.04 -48.02 6.15
C VAL A 4 -12.62 -47.01 5.08
N PHE A 5 -12.77 -47.30 3.79
CA PHE A 5 -12.33 -46.40 2.71
C PHE A 5 -13.26 -45.23 2.41
N SER A 6 -14.55 -45.33 2.78
CA SER A 6 -15.53 -44.26 2.47
C SER A 6 -15.45 -43.05 3.43
N ILE A 7 -14.96 -43.25 4.66
CA ILE A 7 -14.86 -42.17 5.65
C ILE A 7 -13.64 -41.27 5.37
N LEU A 8 -12.54 -41.81 4.84
CA LEU A 8 -11.33 -41.05 4.55
C LEU A 8 -11.51 -40.07 3.36
N ALA A 9 -12.32 -40.47 2.38
CA ALA A 9 -12.61 -39.64 1.21
C ALA A 9 -13.49 -38.42 1.55
N VAL A 10 -14.41 -38.56 2.51
CA VAL A 10 -15.30 -37.45 2.95
C VAL A 10 -14.54 -36.44 3.80
N VAL A 11 -13.59 -36.87 4.63
CA VAL A 11 -12.77 -35.95 5.44
C VAL A 11 -11.80 -35.15 4.57
N LEU A 12 -11.20 -35.77 3.53
CA LEU A 12 -10.31 -35.10 2.59
C LEU A 12 -11.05 -34.08 1.71
N SER A 13 -12.30 -34.37 1.33
CA SER A 13 -13.10 -33.42 0.53
C SER A 13 -13.61 -32.22 1.35
N LEU A 14 -13.85 -32.38 2.63
CA LEU A 14 -14.23 -31.29 3.54
C LEU A 14 -13.06 -30.34 3.84
N THR A 15 -11.84 -30.85 3.97
CA THR A 15 -10.65 -30.03 4.17
C THR A 15 -10.25 -29.24 2.93
N ALA A 16 -10.39 -29.83 1.73
CA ALA A 16 -10.12 -29.14 0.47
C ALA A 16 -11.17 -28.04 0.16
N ALA A 17 -12.44 -28.25 0.54
CA ALA A 17 -13.48 -27.24 0.39
C ALA A 17 -13.33 -26.06 1.37
N ALA A 18 -12.78 -26.30 2.56
CA ALA A 18 -12.51 -25.23 3.52
C ALA A 18 -11.34 -24.33 3.11
N GLN A 19 -10.38 -24.82 2.33
CA GLN A 19 -9.24 -24.05 1.81
C GLN A 19 -9.60 -23.12 0.63
N ASN A 20 -10.76 -23.33 -0.01
CA ASN A 20 -11.23 -22.56 -1.17
C ASN A 20 -12.48 -21.72 -0.91
N ALA A 21 -12.91 -21.58 0.35
CA ALA A 21 -14.01 -20.68 0.66
C ALA A 21 -13.60 -19.22 0.37
N PRO A 22 -14.46 -18.41 -0.27
CA PRO A 22 -14.19 -17.00 -0.48
C PRO A 22 -13.88 -16.32 0.86
N VAL A 23 -12.83 -15.50 0.90
CA VAL A 23 -12.54 -14.71 2.09
C VAL A 23 -13.64 -13.64 2.22
N THR A 24 -14.43 -13.74 3.25
CA THR A 24 -15.53 -12.81 3.51
C THR A 24 -15.33 -12.15 4.87
N ASP A 25 -15.26 -10.83 4.87
CA ASP A 25 -15.32 -10.01 6.08
C ASP A 25 -16.08 -8.72 5.75
N PRO A 26 -16.99 -8.23 6.62
CA PRO A 26 -17.75 -7.00 6.37
C PRO A 26 -16.88 -5.77 6.10
N ALA A 27 -15.68 -5.70 6.68
CA ALA A 27 -14.75 -4.60 6.46
C ALA A 27 -14.24 -4.55 5.01
N LEU A 28 -14.23 -5.68 4.28
CA LEU A 28 -13.77 -5.73 2.89
C LEU A 28 -14.77 -5.10 1.92
N LYS A 29 -16.07 -5.15 2.24
CA LYS A 29 -17.09 -4.59 1.36
C LYS A 29 -16.93 -3.07 1.25
N GLY A 30 -16.56 -2.59 0.08
CA GLY A 30 -16.27 -1.18 -0.16
C GLY A 30 -14.86 -0.74 0.22
N ALA A 31 -13.99 -1.64 0.71
CA ALA A 31 -12.60 -1.33 1.07
C ALA A 31 -11.75 -0.95 -0.15
N ILE A 32 -10.73 -0.13 0.09
CA ILE A 32 -9.71 0.23 -0.89
C ILE A 32 -8.34 -0.09 -0.30
N ASP A 33 -7.62 -1.02 -0.93
CA ASP A 33 -6.22 -1.30 -0.59
C ASP A 33 -5.30 -0.32 -1.33
N ILE A 34 -4.62 0.55 -0.60
CA ILE A 34 -3.74 1.55 -1.24
C ILE A 34 -2.32 1.06 -1.50
N HIS A 35 -2.00 -0.20 -1.18
CA HIS A 35 -0.65 -0.71 -1.22
C HIS A 35 -0.61 -2.22 -1.54
N SER A 36 -0.71 -2.56 -2.83
CA SER A 36 -0.74 -3.95 -3.31
C SER A 36 0.42 -4.23 -4.25
N HIS A 37 1.37 -5.07 -3.83
CA HIS A 37 2.46 -5.52 -4.70
C HIS A 37 1.99 -6.63 -5.62
N LEU A 38 2.07 -6.41 -6.92
CA LEU A 38 1.50 -7.28 -7.95
C LEU A 38 2.45 -7.43 -9.13
N ASP A 39 2.40 -8.58 -9.81
CA ASP A 39 3.00 -8.74 -11.13
C ASP A 39 2.11 -8.08 -12.21
N PRO A 40 2.73 -7.66 -13.34
CA PRO A 40 4.15 -7.80 -13.71
C PRO A 40 5.03 -6.71 -13.08
N ASP A 41 5.85 -7.07 -12.10
CA ASP A 41 6.90 -6.17 -11.57
C ASP A 41 8.29 -6.62 -12.08
N GLY A 42 9.23 -5.71 -12.21
CA GLY A 42 10.49 -5.89 -12.93
C GLY A 42 11.55 -6.78 -12.28
N PHE A 43 11.19 -7.96 -11.73
CA PHE A 43 12.15 -8.91 -11.15
C PHE A 43 12.99 -9.69 -12.18
N GLY A 44 12.64 -9.62 -13.46
CA GLY A 44 13.27 -10.32 -14.56
C GLY A 44 12.70 -11.72 -14.83
N PRO A 45 12.81 -12.18 -16.09
CA PRO A 45 12.29 -13.48 -16.49
C PRO A 45 13.02 -14.60 -15.74
N GLY A 46 12.26 -15.58 -15.26
CA GLY A 46 12.79 -16.75 -14.56
C GLY A 46 13.05 -16.53 -13.07
N ARG A 47 12.80 -15.35 -12.50
CA ARG A 47 12.71 -15.15 -11.06
C ARG A 47 11.28 -15.42 -10.58
N ASN A 48 11.15 -15.84 -9.31
CA ASN A 48 9.84 -15.86 -8.67
C ASN A 48 9.41 -14.38 -8.55
N GLY A 49 8.39 -13.99 -9.32
CA GLY A 49 7.77 -12.68 -9.28
C GLY A 49 6.96 -12.48 -8.00
N ARG A 50 5.99 -11.60 -8.08
CA ARG A 50 5.03 -11.42 -7.00
C ARG A 50 4.18 -12.67 -6.77
N ASN A 51 3.52 -12.77 -5.65
CA ASN A 51 2.66 -13.92 -5.33
C ASN A 51 1.41 -13.99 -6.21
N MET A 52 1.08 -12.90 -6.91
CA MET A 52 -0.17 -12.68 -7.61
C MET A 52 0.01 -11.60 -8.68
N ASP A 53 -0.68 -11.74 -9.79
CA ASP A 53 -0.75 -10.69 -10.79
C ASP A 53 -1.95 -9.74 -10.59
N VAL A 54 -1.99 -8.68 -11.40
CA VAL A 54 -3.03 -7.65 -11.31
C VAL A 54 -4.44 -8.16 -11.62
N LEU A 55 -4.58 -9.20 -12.45
CA LEU A 55 -5.88 -9.80 -12.80
C LEU A 55 -6.39 -10.73 -11.71
N ASP A 56 -5.50 -11.50 -11.09
CA ASP A 56 -5.82 -12.34 -9.94
C ASP A 56 -6.31 -11.47 -8.77
N MET A 57 -5.61 -10.36 -8.50
CA MET A 57 -6.03 -9.42 -7.46
C MET A 57 -7.39 -8.78 -7.80
N ALA A 58 -7.60 -8.39 -9.06
CA ALA A 58 -8.88 -7.80 -9.47
C ALA A 58 -10.04 -8.77 -9.26
N LYS A 59 -9.83 -10.05 -9.59
CA LYS A 59 -10.82 -11.09 -9.35
C LYS A 59 -11.13 -11.25 -7.86
N LEU A 60 -10.11 -11.37 -7.02
CA LEU A 60 -10.28 -11.52 -5.57
C LEU A 60 -10.94 -10.30 -4.93
N ALA A 61 -10.54 -9.10 -5.30
CA ALA A 61 -11.12 -7.85 -4.82
C ALA A 61 -12.62 -7.76 -5.17
N LYS A 62 -12.98 -8.10 -6.41
CA LYS A 62 -14.37 -8.15 -6.86
C LYS A 62 -15.18 -9.18 -6.07
N ASP A 63 -14.66 -10.40 -5.93
CA ASP A 63 -15.35 -11.48 -5.22
C ASP A 63 -15.56 -11.15 -3.73
N ALA A 64 -14.64 -10.40 -3.12
CA ALA A 64 -14.75 -9.89 -1.75
C ALA A 64 -15.63 -8.62 -1.61
N GLY A 65 -16.09 -8.04 -2.72
CA GLY A 65 -16.88 -6.81 -2.72
C GLY A 65 -16.07 -5.55 -2.41
N MET A 66 -14.75 -5.58 -2.57
CA MET A 66 -13.91 -4.39 -2.41
C MET A 66 -14.27 -3.34 -3.46
N ARG A 67 -14.09 -2.07 -3.12
CA ARG A 67 -14.25 -0.94 -4.04
C ARG A 67 -13.10 -0.87 -5.04
N GLY A 68 -11.86 -1.14 -4.60
CA GLY A 68 -10.72 -1.09 -5.48
C GLY A 68 -9.38 -1.28 -4.79
N PHE A 69 -8.32 -1.00 -5.52
CA PHE A 69 -6.94 -1.08 -5.01
C PHE A 69 -5.97 -0.23 -5.83
N VAL A 70 -4.79 0.02 -5.26
CA VAL A 70 -3.66 0.68 -5.92
C VAL A 70 -2.56 -0.34 -6.18
N ILE A 71 -2.15 -0.46 -7.43
CA ILE A 71 -1.06 -1.32 -7.86
C ILE A 71 0.26 -0.63 -7.52
N LYS A 72 1.09 -1.26 -6.70
CA LYS A 72 2.45 -0.80 -6.39
C LYS A 72 3.48 -1.69 -7.04
N MET A 73 4.40 -1.07 -7.80
CA MET A 73 5.58 -1.70 -8.38
C MET A 73 6.83 -0.96 -7.92
N HIS A 74 7.94 -1.70 -7.75
CA HIS A 74 9.21 -1.08 -7.36
C HIS A 74 10.05 -0.65 -8.56
N TYR A 75 9.86 -1.29 -9.71
CA TYR A 75 10.74 -1.18 -10.87
C TYR A 75 10.08 -0.56 -12.08
N ASP A 76 8.76 -0.35 -12.04
CA ASP A 76 7.98 0.27 -13.10
C ASP A 76 6.88 1.18 -12.54
N GLN A 77 6.17 1.89 -13.42
CA GLN A 77 4.92 2.56 -13.12
C GLN A 77 3.75 1.65 -13.54
N SER A 78 2.60 1.76 -12.90
CA SER A 78 1.47 0.84 -13.08
C SER A 78 0.15 1.51 -13.49
N ALA A 79 0.20 2.72 -14.02
CA ALA A 79 -1.01 3.40 -14.48
C ALA A 79 -1.62 2.77 -15.73
N ASP A 80 -0.81 2.15 -16.59
CA ASP A 80 -1.22 1.39 -17.77
C ASP A 80 -1.85 0.05 -17.40
N ASP A 81 -1.31 -0.66 -16.39
CA ASP A 81 -1.95 -1.86 -15.83
C ASP A 81 -3.32 -1.51 -15.26
N ALA A 82 -3.43 -0.43 -14.48
CA ALA A 82 -4.70 0.04 -13.97
C ALA A 82 -5.70 0.33 -15.10
N TYR A 83 -5.24 0.93 -16.21
CA TYR A 83 -6.08 1.16 -17.38
C TYR A 83 -6.61 -0.14 -17.99
N ILE A 84 -5.75 -1.16 -18.13
CA ILE A 84 -6.16 -2.46 -18.71
C ILE A 84 -7.10 -3.21 -17.77
N VAL A 85 -6.77 -3.26 -16.46
CA VAL A 85 -7.62 -3.94 -15.47
C VAL A 85 -9.02 -3.33 -15.41
N ARG A 86 -9.13 -2.00 -15.42
CA ARG A 86 -10.44 -1.31 -15.42
C ARG A 86 -11.28 -1.56 -16.66
N LYS A 87 -10.67 -1.94 -17.79
CA LYS A 87 -11.44 -2.39 -18.98
C LYS A 87 -12.07 -3.75 -18.80
N LEU A 88 -11.43 -4.63 -18.04
CA LEU A 88 -11.91 -5.99 -17.75
C LEU A 88 -12.84 -6.03 -16.51
N TYR A 89 -12.58 -5.15 -15.56
CA TYR A 89 -13.33 -5.01 -14.31
C TYR A 89 -13.79 -3.55 -14.12
N PRO A 90 -14.77 -3.08 -14.92
CA PRO A 90 -15.19 -1.67 -14.93
C PRO A 90 -15.81 -1.20 -13.61
N ASP A 91 -16.30 -2.12 -12.78
CA ASP A 91 -16.88 -1.83 -11.47
C ASP A 91 -15.83 -1.67 -10.35
N LEU A 92 -14.55 -1.98 -10.63
CA LEU A 92 -13.46 -1.79 -9.68
C LEU A 92 -12.73 -0.46 -9.93
N GLU A 93 -12.49 0.27 -8.86
CA GLU A 93 -11.63 1.46 -8.87
C GLU A 93 -10.17 1.07 -8.70
N VAL A 94 -9.51 0.66 -9.80
CA VAL A 94 -8.10 0.28 -9.81
C VAL A 94 -7.25 1.47 -10.21
N PHE A 95 -6.21 1.73 -9.45
CA PHE A 95 -5.27 2.82 -9.68
C PHE A 95 -3.84 2.30 -9.76
N GLY A 96 -3.01 3.01 -10.48
CA GLY A 96 -1.58 2.77 -10.54
C GLY A 96 -0.78 3.77 -9.72
N GLY A 97 0.50 3.53 -9.64
CA GLY A 97 1.45 4.40 -9.01
C GLY A 97 2.86 4.21 -9.54
N ILE A 98 3.81 4.88 -8.92
CA ILE A 98 5.24 4.77 -9.24
C ILE A 98 6.07 4.86 -7.97
N GLY A 99 7.02 3.93 -7.79
CA GLY A 99 8.07 4.05 -6.80
C GLY A 99 9.28 4.76 -7.40
N THR A 100 9.76 5.83 -6.79
CA THR A 100 10.85 6.65 -7.34
C THR A 100 12.23 6.07 -7.01
N ASN A 101 12.39 4.78 -7.30
CA ASN A 101 13.67 4.05 -7.24
C ASN A 101 14.51 4.29 -8.50
N PHE A 102 15.75 3.83 -8.53
CA PHE A 102 16.63 4.00 -9.71
C PHE A 102 16.05 3.43 -11.00
N ALA A 103 15.36 2.30 -10.92
CA ALA A 103 14.77 1.65 -12.08
C ALA A 103 13.74 2.53 -12.81
N THR A 104 13.01 3.37 -12.06
CA THR A 104 12.04 4.33 -12.60
C THR A 104 12.64 5.71 -12.88
N GLY A 105 13.96 5.84 -12.75
CA GLY A 105 14.69 7.09 -12.98
C GLY A 105 14.93 7.94 -11.73
N GLY A 106 14.67 7.41 -10.53
CA GLY A 106 14.92 8.11 -9.27
C GLY A 106 13.99 9.31 -9.06
N LEU A 107 14.54 10.40 -8.53
CA LEU A 107 13.79 11.65 -8.31
C LEU A 107 13.56 12.40 -9.63
N ASN A 108 12.84 11.77 -10.56
CA ASN A 108 12.62 12.25 -11.92
C ASN A 108 11.21 12.84 -12.12
N PRO A 109 11.04 14.18 -12.17
CA PRO A 109 9.76 14.83 -12.43
C PRO A 109 9.11 14.44 -13.77
N ALA A 110 9.91 14.08 -14.79
CA ALA A 110 9.37 13.68 -16.08
C ALA A 110 8.63 12.34 -16.01
N ALA A 111 9.08 11.39 -15.19
CA ALA A 111 8.39 10.13 -14.97
C ALA A 111 7.00 10.34 -14.35
N ILE A 112 6.88 11.30 -13.42
CA ILE A 112 5.59 11.65 -12.81
C ILE A 112 4.61 12.23 -13.83
N ARG A 113 5.10 13.16 -14.68
CA ARG A 113 4.27 13.74 -15.75
C ARG A 113 3.83 12.67 -16.76
N GLN A 114 4.74 11.74 -17.12
CA GLN A 114 4.42 10.66 -18.04
C GLN A 114 3.38 9.69 -17.47
N MET A 115 3.51 9.30 -16.19
CA MET A 115 2.50 8.48 -15.52
C MET A 115 1.13 9.17 -15.48
N ALA A 116 1.08 10.47 -15.21
CA ALA A 116 -0.17 11.25 -15.22
C ALA A 116 -0.80 11.38 -16.61
N ASP A 117 -0.01 11.24 -17.69
CA ASP A 117 -0.45 11.30 -19.08
C ASP A 117 -0.96 9.94 -19.61
N VAL A 118 -0.80 8.84 -18.86
CA VAL A 118 -1.36 7.54 -19.24
C VAL A 118 -2.87 7.67 -19.41
N LYS A 119 -3.39 7.07 -20.49
CA LYS A 119 -4.82 7.15 -20.82
C LYS A 119 -5.70 6.72 -19.64
N GLY A 120 -6.71 7.54 -19.34
CA GLY A 120 -7.61 7.38 -18.22
C GLY A 120 -7.21 8.19 -17.00
N GLY A 121 -5.93 8.60 -16.87
CA GLY A 121 -5.45 9.36 -15.71
C GLY A 121 -5.55 8.57 -14.39
N TRP A 122 -5.26 7.26 -14.42
CA TRP A 122 -5.40 6.37 -13.28
C TRP A 122 -4.13 6.24 -12.42
N GLY A 123 -3.02 6.92 -12.77
CA GLY A 123 -1.88 7.08 -11.88
C GLY A 123 -2.27 7.93 -10.67
N ARG A 124 -2.08 7.42 -9.46
CA ARG A 124 -2.55 8.09 -8.24
C ARG A 124 -1.46 8.25 -7.19
N VAL A 125 -0.66 7.24 -6.94
CA VAL A 125 0.26 7.26 -5.82
C VAL A 125 1.70 7.35 -6.31
N VAL A 126 2.42 8.32 -5.76
CA VAL A 126 3.86 8.50 -5.97
C VAL A 126 4.55 8.17 -4.66
N TRP A 127 5.20 6.99 -4.61
CA TRP A 127 6.07 6.65 -3.50
C TRP A 127 7.44 7.30 -3.68
N MET A 128 7.86 8.07 -2.70
CA MET A 128 9.25 8.49 -2.57
C MET A 128 10.14 7.25 -2.49
N PRO A 129 11.47 7.35 -2.66
CA PRO A 129 12.34 6.19 -2.73
C PRO A 129 12.03 5.15 -1.65
N THR A 130 11.94 3.89 -2.06
CA THR A 130 11.68 2.75 -1.17
C THR A 130 12.96 1.95 -0.99
N TRP A 131 13.18 0.92 -1.79
CA TRP A 131 14.38 0.07 -1.72
C TRP A 131 15.68 0.82 -1.96
N ASP A 132 15.65 1.86 -2.78
CA ASP A 132 16.82 2.69 -3.06
C ASP A 132 16.91 3.93 -2.15
N ALA A 133 16.02 4.08 -1.17
CA ALA A 133 16.14 5.15 -0.18
C ALA A 133 17.43 4.98 0.64
N LYS A 134 18.14 6.09 0.90
CA LYS A 134 19.35 6.09 1.71
C LYS A 134 19.14 5.36 3.04
N HIS A 135 18.09 5.74 3.78
CA HIS A 135 17.76 5.16 5.07
C HIS A 135 17.59 3.63 4.98
N TYR A 136 16.82 3.14 4.00
CA TYR A 136 16.61 1.70 3.80
C TYR A 136 17.91 0.95 3.47
N VAL A 137 18.74 1.50 2.58
CA VAL A 137 20.01 0.88 2.18
C VAL A 137 20.97 0.79 3.36
N GLU A 138 21.12 1.88 4.13
CA GLU A 138 22.01 1.94 5.30
C GLU A 138 21.49 1.05 6.44
N HIS A 139 20.16 1.06 6.72
CA HIS A 139 19.54 0.22 7.76
C HIS A 139 19.77 -1.29 7.51
N ASN A 140 19.65 -1.72 6.26
CA ASN A 140 19.86 -3.13 5.89
C ASN A 140 21.34 -3.50 5.68
N GLY A 141 22.28 -2.61 5.98
CA GLY A 141 23.72 -2.86 5.86
C GLY A 141 24.18 -3.15 4.42
N ASN A 142 23.46 -2.67 3.42
CA ASN A 142 23.78 -2.88 2.02
C ASN A 142 24.83 -1.87 1.54
N ASP A 143 25.83 -2.35 0.82
CA ASP A 143 26.84 -1.51 0.13
C ASP A 143 26.44 -1.37 -1.36
N ARG A 144 25.45 -0.53 -1.62
CA ARG A 144 24.95 -0.22 -2.96
C ARG A 144 24.54 1.24 -3.08
N PRO A 145 24.45 1.79 -4.30
CA PRO A 145 23.98 3.15 -4.50
C PRO A 145 22.60 3.38 -3.86
N PHE A 146 22.37 4.60 -3.37
CA PHE A 146 21.11 5.02 -2.77
C PHE A 146 20.69 6.41 -3.23
N ILE A 147 19.43 6.73 -3.04
CA ILE A 147 18.84 8.03 -3.34
C ILE A 147 18.70 8.81 -2.04
N THR A 148 19.23 10.02 -2.01
CA THR A 148 19.12 10.95 -0.89
C THR A 148 17.98 11.95 -1.16
N VAL A 149 17.02 12.05 -0.26
CA VAL A 149 15.90 13.01 -0.38
C VAL A 149 16.10 14.28 0.42
N ALA A 150 16.93 14.23 1.48
CA ALA A 150 17.27 15.39 2.29
C ALA A 150 18.73 15.42 2.67
N LYS A 151 19.29 16.64 2.89
CA LYS A 151 20.64 16.88 3.36
C LYS A 151 20.66 18.10 4.27
N ASN A 152 21.38 18.04 5.39
CA ASN A 152 21.51 19.12 6.35
C ASN A 152 20.15 19.69 6.85
N GLY A 153 19.15 18.81 7.05
CA GLY A 153 17.82 19.22 7.55
C GLY A 153 16.89 19.85 6.50
N GLU A 154 17.24 19.76 5.21
CA GLU A 154 16.42 20.29 4.11
C GLU A 154 16.27 19.27 2.99
N LEU A 155 15.11 19.27 2.32
CA LEU A 155 14.92 18.50 1.10
C LEU A 155 15.88 18.96 0.00
N VAL A 156 16.49 18.01 -0.70
CA VAL A 156 17.33 18.31 -1.86
C VAL A 156 16.48 18.91 -3.01
N PRO A 157 17.06 19.71 -3.91
CA PRO A 157 16.33 20.34 -5.01
C PRO A 157 15.55 19.34 -5.87
N GLU A 158 16.09 18.16 -6.12
CA GLU A 158 15.50 17.09 -6.92
C GLU A 158 14.22 16.53 -6.24
N ALA A 159 14.24 16.34 -4.93
CA ALA A 159 13.07 15.91 -4.16
C ALA A 159 11.98 16.99 -4.19
N LYS A 160 12.34 18.26 -3.98
CA LYS A 160 11.41 19.39 -4.09
C LYS A 160 10.80 19.47 -5.51
N ALA A 161 11.61 19.31 -6.56
CA ALA A 161 11.15 19.33 -7.94
C ALA A 161 10.19 18.18 -8.27
N LEU A 162 10.47 16.97 -7.77
CA LEU A 162 9.58 15.83 -7.96
C LEU A 162 8.23 16.05 -7.26
N ILE A 163 8.22 16.46 -5.98
CA ILE A 163 6.99 16.72 -5.24
C ILE A 163 6.19 17.85 -5.89
N ALA A 164 6.87 18.90 -6.38
CA ALA A 164 6.22 19.98 -7.14
C ALA A 164 5.58 19.47 -8.45
N ALA A 165 6.22 18.51 -9.13
CA ALA A 165 5.65 17.90 -10.34
C ALA A 165 4.39 17.09 -10.03
N VAL A 166 4.31 16.42 -8.88
CA VAL A 166 3.08 15.74 -8.42
C VAL A 166 1.94 16.77 -8.25
N ALA A 167 2.22 17.91 -7.64
CA ALA A 167 1.24 18.99 -7.48
C ALA A 167 0.83 19.59 -8.83
N GLU A 168 1.77 19.79 -9.75
CA GLU A 168 1.54 20.33 -11.09
C GLU A 168 0.55 19.48 -11.90
N VAL A 169 0.72 18.14 -11.87
CA VAL A 169 -0.11 17.21 -12.66
C VAL A 169 -1.37 16.73 -11.95
N ASN A 170 -1.57 17.11 -10.71
CA ASN A 170 -2.72 16.65 -9.92
C ASN A 170 -4.07 16.96 -10.59
N HIS A 171 -4.17 18.08 -11.33
CA HIS A 171 -5.37 18.44 -12.07
C HIS A 171 -5.78 17.38 -13.12
N LYS A 172 -4.83 16.63 -13.70
CA LYS A 172 -5.11 15.57 -14.69
C LYS A 172 -5.86 14.41 -14.06
N THR A 173 -5.47 14.02 -12.84
CA THR A 173 -6.13 12.94 -12.11
C THR A 173 -7.50 13.37 -11.57
N ARG A 174 -7.68 14.66 -11.25
CA ARG A 174 -8.99 15.21 -10.86
C ARG A 174 -10.02 15.11 -11.98
N VAL A 175 -9.60 15.26 -13.22
CA VAL A 175 -10.47 15.07 -14.39
C VAL A 175 -11.00 13.63 -14.46
N SER A 176 -10.23 12.66 -14.00
CA SER A 176 -10.63 11.24 -13.91
C SER A 176 -11.37 10.89 -12.61
N GLY A 177 -11.67 11.88 -11.76
CA GLY A 177 -12.35 11.68 -10.49
C GLY A 177 -11.41 11.20 -9.38
N GLY A 178 -10.50 12.06 -8.93
CA GLY A 178 -9.57 11.76 -7.83
C GLY A 178 -8.44 12.77 -7.72
N GLN A 179 -7.39 12.39 -7.00
CA GLN A 179 -6.20 13.23 -6.83
C GLN A 179 -4.93 12.39 -6.71
N MET A 180 -3.79 13.01 -7.03
CA MET A 180 -2.47 12.42 -6.78
C MET A 180 -2.15 12.47 -5.29
N VAL A 181 -1.46 11.46 -4.82
CA VAL A 181 -1.03 11.26 -3.43
C VAL A 181 0.48 11.11 -3.38
N LEU A 182 1.12 11.76 -2.43
CA LEU A 182 2.51 11.48 -2.09
C LEU A 182 2.55 10.45 -0.95
N ALA A 183 3.21 9.33 -1.18
CA ALA A 183 3.56 8.35 -0.15
C ALA A 183 5.06 8.48 0.18
N THR A 184 5.42 8.44 1.47
CA THR A 184 6.76 8.83 1.91
C THR A 184 7.85 7.80 1.64
N GLY A 185 7.51 6.57 1.28
CA GLY A 185 8.49 5.50 1.02
C GLY A 185 9.28 5.08 2.26
N HIS A 186 10.50 4.56 2.06
CA HIS A 186 11.35 4.04 3.14
C HIS A 186 12.43 5.04 3.57
N ASN A 187 12.03 6.27 3.82
CA ASN A 187 12.94 7.36 4.19
C ASN A 187 12.97 7.54 5.72
N ALA A 188 14.05 8.12 6.24
CA ALA A 188 14.22 8.36 7.67
C ALA A 188 13.08 9.24 8.24
N PRO A 189 12.71 9.09 9.53
CA PRO A 189 11.62 9.85 10.14
C PRO A 189 11.73 11.36 9.94
N GLU A 190 12.91 11.92 10.04
CA GLU A 190 13.17 13.36 9.84
C GLU A 190 12.93 13.77 8.38
N GLU A 191 13.32 12.92 7.42
CA GLU A 191 13.08 13.12 6.00
C GLU A 191 11.59 13.03 5.68
N VAL A 192 10.86 12.08 6.31
CA VAL A 192 9.40 11.94 6.22
C VAL A 192 8.72 13.24 6.64
N LEU A 193 9.09 13.82 7.79
CA LEU A 193 8.50 15.08 8.28
C LEU A 193 8.76 16.25 7.33
N LEU A 194 9.96 16.34 6.74
CA LEU A 194 10.28 17.35 5.74
C LEU A 194 9.42 17.19 4.47
N MET A 195 9.25 15.96 3.99
CA MET A 195 8.41 15.67 2.82
C MET A 195 6.94 15.98 3.08
N VAL A 196 6.40 15.57 4.25
CA VAL A 196 5.02 15.88 4.65
C VAL A 196 4.81 17.40 4.67
N LYS A 197 5.67 18.13 5.35
CA LYS A 197 5.58 19.59 5.44
C LYS A 197 5.58 20.25 4.05
N TYR A 198 6.50 19.86 3.18
CA TYR A 198 6.64 20.46 1.86
C TYR A 198 5.45 20.12 0.96
N ALA A 199 5.04 18.85 0.90
CA ALA A 199 3.93 18.39 0.07
C ALA A 199 2.58 18.99 0.53
N ARG A 200 2.33 19.06 1.86
CA ARG A 200 1.13 19.70 2.41
C ARG A 200 1.10 21.20 2.14
N GLY A 201 2.26 21.86 2.13
CA GLY A 201 2.39 23.26 1.70
C GLY A 201 1.99 23.51 0.26
N LEU A 202 2.06 22.49 -0.61
CA LEU A 202 1.58 22.50 -1.99
C LEU A 202 0.13 22.01 -2.14
N GLY A 203 -0.55 21.69 -1.04
CA GLY A 203 -1.92 21.16 -1.05
C GLY A 203 -2.04 19.69 -1.45
N LEU A 204 -0.94 18.93 -1.50
CA LEU A 204 -0.98 17.50 -1.81
C LEU A 204 -1.47 16.69 -0.60
N PRO A 205 -2.32 15.68 -0.80
CA PRO A 205 -2.55 14.65 0.20
C PRO A 205 -1.29 13.80 0.36
N VAL A 206 -1.01 13.43 1.61
CA VAL A 206 0.18 12.66 1.97
C VAL A 206 -0.23 11.46 2.81
N VAL A 207 0.36 10.32 2.52
CA VAL A 207 0.34 9.14 3.39
C VAL A 207 1.76 8.80 3.81
N VAL A 208 1.97 8.64 5.11
CA VAL A 208 3.23 8.09 5.64
C VAL A 208 3.20 6.59 5.47
N THR A 209 4.10 6.08 4.66
CA THR A 209 4.23 4.65 4.36
C THR A 209 4.66 3.89 5.61
N HIS A 210 3.87 2.94 6.06
CA HIS A 210 4.09 2.00 7.19
C HIS A 210 5.08 2.49 8.27
N PRO A 211 4.73 3.57 9.04
CA PRO A 211 5.66 4.28 9.92
C PRO A 211 6.31 3.42 11.01
N LEU A 212 5.65 2.34 11.44
CA LEU A 212 6.15 1.45 12.49
C LEU A 212 7.09 0.35 11.99
N LEU A 213 7.17 0.10 10.67
CA LEU A 213 8.14 -0.87 10.15
C LEU A 213 9.56 -0.30 10.26
N GLU A 214 10.53 -1.18 10.53
CA GLU A 214 11.94 -0.84 10.68
C GLU A 214 12.51 -0.09 9.47
N SER A 215 11.94 -0.33 8.29
CA SER A 215 12.29 0.39 7.06
C SER A 215 11.99 1.90 7.09
N VAL A 216 11.23 2.37 8.11
CA VAL A 216 10.94 3.78 8.38
C VAL A 216 11.24 4.14 9.84
N GLY A 217 10.69 3.40 10.81
CA GLY A 217 11.05 3.47 12.23
C GLY A 217 10.63 4.76 12.94
N MET A 218 9.44 5.33 12.63
CA MET A 218 8.94 6.52 13.33
C MET A 218 8.50 6.18 14.75
N ASN A 219 8.82 7.07 15.68
CA ASN A 219 8.24 7.03 17.02
C ASN A 219 6.87 7.76 17.07
N MET A 220 6.17 7.62 18.18
CA MET A 220 4.83 8.18 18.37
C MET A 220 4.78 9.70 18.21
N GLU A 221 5.77 10.43 18.72
CA GLU A 221 5.83 11.89 18.62
C GLU A 221 5.98 12.33 17.15
N GLN A 222 6.80 11.65 16.37
CA GLN A 222 6.99 11.91 14.94
C GLN A 222 5.72 11.59 14.14
N MET A 223 5.02 10.50 14.49
CA MET A 223 3.72 10.17 13.87
C MET A 223 2.67 11.25 14.15
N LYS A 224 2.57 11.74 15.40
CA LYS A 224 1.68 12.85 15.77
C LYS A 224 2.02 14.14 15.02
N GLN A 225 3.31 14.44 14.84
CA GLN A 225 3.74 15.60 14.06
C GLN A 225 3.30 15.48 12.59
N ALA A 226 3.43 14.30 11.97
CA ALA A 226 2.96 14.08 10.61
C ALA A 226 1.44 14.28 10.48
N VAL A 227 0.66 13.72 11.41
CA VAL A 227 -0.80 13.88 11.45
C VAL A 227 -1.21 15.34 11.69
N ALA A 228 -0.53 16.06 12.59
CA ALA A 228 -0.78 17.48 12.82
C ALA A 228 -0.55 18.34 11.57
N MET A 229 0.33 17.92 10.66
CA MET A 229 0.51 18.53 9.34
C MET A 229 -0.53 18.05 8.30
N GLY A 230 -1.42 17.13 8.65
CA GLY A 230 -2.50 16.62 7.81
C GLY A 230 -2.14 15.42 6.95
N ALA A 231 -1.14 14.63 7.31
CA ALA A 231 -0.85 13.34 6.69
C ALA A 231 -1.74 12.23 7.28
N TYR A 232 -2.05 11.22 6.47
CA TYR A 232 -2.53 9.93 6.96
C TYR A 232 -1.33 9.02 7.30
N LEU A 233 -1.53 8.09 8.23
CA LEU A 233 -0.56 7.04 8.56
C LEU A 233 -1.06 5.71 8.04
N GLU A 234 -0.21 5.00 7.32
CA GLU A 234 -0.50 3.69 6.78
C GLU A 234 -0.05 2.58 7.74
N PHE A 235 -0.97 1.71 8.13
CA PHE A 235 -0.70 0.51 8.91
C PHE A 235 -0.89 -0.72 8.02
N VAL A 236 0.20 -1.44 7.77
CA VAL A 236 0.19 -2.58 6.85
C VAL A 236 -0.05 -3.90 7.57
N THR A 237 -0.59 -4.90 6.87
CA THR A 237 -1.01 -6.17 7.48
C THR A 237 0.15 -7.01 8.06
N ALA A 238 1.39 -6.55 8.00
CA ALA A 238 2.53 -7.19 8.66
C ALA A 238 2.31 -7.40 10.18
N PHE A 239 1.55 -6.53 10.83
CA PHE A 239 1.23 -6.63 12.26
C PHE A 239 0.43 -7.88 12.64
N THR A 240 -0.21 -8.56 11.70
CA THR A 240 -1.05 -9.73 12.00
C THR A 240 -0.25 -10.97 12.41
N ARG A 241 1.08 -10.92 12.32
CA ARG A 241 1.94 -12.11 12.46
C ARG A 241 2.49 -12.36 13.86
N GLN A 242 2.58 -11.33 14.71
CA GLN A 242 3.18 -11.42 16.04
C GLN A 242 2.33 -10.68 17.08
N GLU A 243 2.12 -11.30 18.25
CA GLU A 243 1.28 -10.73 19.31
C GLU A 243 1.81 -9.36 19.81
N ALA A 244 3.12 -9.21 19.96
CA ALA A 244 3.73 -7.94 20.36
C ALA A 244 3.45 -6.84 19.33
N THR A 245 3.58 -7.16 18.04
CA THR A 245 3.29 -6.23 16.93
C THR A 245 1.81 -5.86 16.88
N ILE A 246 0.89 -6.82 17.10
CA ILE A 246 -0.55 -6.56 17.17
C ILE A 246 -0.87 -5.52 18.25
N LYS A 247 -0.28 -5.67 19.44
CA LYS A 247 -0.46 -4.73 20.54
C LYS A 247 0.05 -3.34 20.19
N GLU A 248 1.28 -3.26 19.69
CA GLU A 248 1.93 -2.00 19.30
C GLU A 248 1.11 -1.23 18.26
N TYR A 249 0.67 -1.90 17.19
CA TYR A 249 -0.15 -1.29 16.15
C TYR A 249 -1.51 -0.83 16.68
N SER A 250 -2.17 -1.67 17.50
CA SER A 250 -3.46 -1.31 18.08
C SER A 250 -3.37 -0.11 19.01
N GLU A 251 -2.32 -0.03 19.83
CA GLU A 251 -2.06 1.11 20.72
C GLU A 251 -1.75 2.36 19.90
N ALA A 252 -0.92 2.25 18.86
CA ALA A 252 -0.58 3.38 17.99
C ALA A 252 -1.81 3.94 17.26
N ILE A 253 -2.66 3.06 16.67
CA ILE A 253 -3.90 3.49 16.02
C ILE A 253 -4.84 4.19 17.02
N ARG A 254 -4.95 3.68 18.26
CA ARG A 254 -5.76 4.31 19.31
C ARG A 254 -5.24 5.69 19.69
N GLU A 255 -3.93 5.84 19.85
CA GLU A 255 -3.31 7.10 20.28
C GLU A 255 -3.33 8.16 19.17
N ILE A 256 -3.23 7.74 17.91
CA ILE A 256 -3.29 8.62 16.73
C ILE A 256 -4.74 9.01 16.39
N GLY A 257 -5.68 8.10 16.58
CA GLY A 257 -7.09 8.19 16.14
C GLY A 257 -7.32 7.51 14.79
N PRO A 258 -8.30 6.58 14.72
CA PRO A 258 -8.64 5.83 13.49
C PRO A 258 -8.94 6.74 12.28
N GLU A 259 -9.40 7.97 12.49
CA GLU A 259 -9.70 8.97 11.46
C GLU A 259 -8.47 9.45 10.70
N HIS A 260 -7.26 9.19 11.22
CA HIS A 260 -5.98 9.54 10.60
C HIS A 260 -5.22 8.32 10.10
N CYS A 261 -5.78 7.12 10.26
CA CYS A 261 -5.14 5.86 9.94
C CYS A 261 -5.75 5.21 8.71
N ILE A 262 -4.92 4.52 7.93
CA ILE A 262 -5.34 3.69 6.80
C ILE A 262 -4.74 2.30 7.03
N VAL A 263 -5.53 1.25 6.82
CA VAL A 263 -5.04 -0.12 6.80
C VAL A 263 -4.95 -0.59 5.35
N SER A 264 -3.75 -1.03 4.94
CA SER A 264 -3.47 -1.58 3.62
C SER A 264 -2.75 -2.92 3.71
N SER A 265 -2.68 -3.65 2.61
CA SER A 265 -2.13 -5.00 2.68
C SER A 265 -0.61 -5.05 2.76
N ASP A 266 0.08 -4.30 1.92
CA ASP A 266 1.52 -4.43 1.66
C ASP A 266 1.93 -5.90 1.42
N LYS A 267 1.03 -6.65 0.76
CA LYS A 267 1.24 -8.06 0.40
C LYS A 267 1.79 -8.18 -1.00
N GLY A 268 2.23 -9.38 -1.35
CA GLY A 268 2.70 -9.73 -2.68
C GLY A 268 4.21 -9.61 -2.86
N GLN A 269 4.98 -9.51 -1.78
CA GLN A 269 6.45 -9.32 -1.86
C GLN A 269 7.22 -10.49 -2.50
N GLY A 270 6.58 -11.63 -2.72
CA GLY A 270 7.23 -12.79 -3.36
C GLY A 270 7.78 -13.80 -2.36
N ARG A 271 8.27 -14.94 -2.88
CA ARG A 271 8.91 -15.98 -2.07
C ARG A 271 10.40 -15.66 -1.91
N GLY A 272 10.91 -15.66 -0.69
CA GLY A 272 12.33 -15.51 -0.39
C GLY A 272 12.82 -14.08 -0.20
N GLU A 273 11.93 -13.10 -0.10
CA GLU A 273 12.28 -11.78 0.43
C GLU A 273 12.22 -11.81 1.96
N GLU A 274 13.24 -11.22 2.61
CA GLU A 274 13.47 -11.29 4.04
C GLU A 274 12.20 -10.95 4.85
N GLY A 275 11.78 -11.89 5.72
CA GLY A 275 10.67 -11.71 6.65
C GLY A 275 9.26 -11.91 6.07
N HIS A 276 9.12 -12.25 4.80
CA HIS A 276 7.81 -12.42 4.13
C HIS A 276 7.44 -13.88 3.83
N ASP A 277 8.23 -14.86 4.28
CA ASP A 277 8.07 -16.29 4.05
C ASP A 277 7.01 -16.95 4.95
N GLY A 278 5.77 -16.46 4.88
CA GLY A 278 4.63 -17.25 5.33
C GLY A 278 3.95 -17.93 4.14
N PRO A 279 3.02 -18.90 4.36
CA PRO A 279 2.15 -19.34 3.30
C PRO A 279 1.53 -18.13 2.63
N SER A 280 1.52 -18.12 1.31
CA SER A 280 1.08 -17.03 0.45
C SER A 280 -0.35 -16.57 0.82
N VAL A 281 -0.44 -15.66 1.76
CA VAL A 281 -1.70 -15.02 2.16
C VAL A 281 -1.99 -13.94 1.13
N SER A 282 -3.14 -14.01 0.48
CA SER A 282 -3.55 -13.01 -0.49
C SER A 282 -3.75 -11.63 0.18
N HIS A 283 -3.70 -10.57 -0.61
CA HIS A 283 -3.99 -9.19 -0.17
C HIS A 283 -5.34 -9.12 0.57
N VAL A 284 -6.37 -9.69 -0.06
CA VAL A 284 -7.74 -9.74 0.48
C VAL A 284 -7.80 -10.49 1.80
N GLN A 285 -7.12 -11.64 1.90
CA GLN A 285 -7.07 -12.41 3.14
C GLN A 285 -6.31 -11.65 4.23
N GLY A 286 -5.18 -11.00 3.90
CA GLY A 286 -4.42 -10.19 4.86
C GLY A 286 -5.26 -9.05 5.44
N LEU A 287 -6.03 -8.35 4.61
CA LEU A 287 -6.95 -7.31 5.06
C LEU A 287 -8.08 -7.87 5.96
N ALA A 288 -8.67 -9.03 5.61
CA ALA A 288 -9.69 -9.67 6.44
C ALA A 288 -9.13 -10.07 7.81
N GLU A 289 -7.94 -10.66 7.86
CA GLU A 289 -7.25 -11.01 9.10
C GLU A 289 -6.97 -9.77 9.95
N ALA A 290 -6.50 -8.68 9.33
CA ALA A 290 -6.28 -7.41 10.02
C ALA A 290 -7.57 -6.87 10.64
N ALA A 291 -8.68 -6.86 9.90
CA ALA A 291 -9.97 -6.43 10.41
C ALA A 291 -10.44 -7.26 11.61
N GLN A 292 -10.30 -8.59 11.54
CA GLN A 292 -10.67 -9.49 12.65
C GLN A 292 -9.81 -9.26 13.89
N ILE A 293 -8.49 -9.03 13.69
CA ILE A 293 -7.57 -8.76 14.79
C ILE A 293 -7.90 -7.42 15.44
N LEU A 294 -8.13 -6.38 14.66
CA LEU A 294 -8.51 -5.07 15.19
C LEU A 294 -9.82 -5.14 15.98
N ARG A 295 -10.86 -5.87 15.51
CA ARG A 295 -12.08 -6.10 16.30
C ARG A 295 -11.80 -6.79 17.64
N LYS A 296 -10.95 -7.83 17.66
CA LYS A 296 -10.54 -8.51 18.90
C LYS A 296 -9.82 -7.56 19.85
N ASN A 297 -9.17 -6.51 19.33
CA ASN A 297 -8.52 -5.44 20.10
C ASN A 297 -9.44 -4.24 20.37
N GLY A 298 -10.76 -4.44 20.23
CA GLY A 298 -11.79 -3.49 20.66
C GLY A 298 -12.12 -2.38 19.67
N PHE A 299 -11.67 -2.47 18.40
CA PHE A 299 -12.10 -1.55 17.35
C PHE A 299 -13.51 -1.88 16.89
N THR A 300 -14.33 -0.85 16.75
CA THR A 300 -15.70 -0.95 16.23
C THR A 300 -15.72 -1.08 14.72
N ASP A 301 -16.81 -1.58 14.14
CA ASP A 301 -16.97 -1.63 12.68
C ASP A 301 -16.93 -0.21 12.05
N ALA A 302 -17.43 0.81 12.73
CA ALA A 302 -17.33 2.19 12.27
C ALA A 302 -15.87 2.69 12.19
N GLU A 303 -15.01 2.33 13.15
CA GLU A 303 -13.58 2.65 13.09
C GLU A 303 -12.86 1.85 11.99
N LEU A 304 -13.26 0.60 11.74
CA LEU A 304 -12.77 -0.16 10.59
C LEU A 304 -13.21 0.46 9.29
N ASP A 305 -14.45 0.91 9.17
CA ASP A 305 -14.94 1.60 7.96
C ASP A 305 -14.14 2.88 7.68
N LEU A 306 -13.78 3.65 8.71
CA LEU A 306 -12.85 4.77 8.54
C LEU A 306 -11.52 4.33 7.92
N MET A 307 -10.87 3.30 8.48
CA MET A 307 -9.51 2.91 8.10
C MET A 307 -9.42 2.14 6.79
N PHE A 308 -10.43 1.36 6.45
CA PHE A 308 -10.43 0.50 5.25
C PHE A 308 -11.15 1.13 4.05
N LYS A 309 -12.05 2.11 4.27
CA LYS A 309 -12.94 2.66 3.23
C LYS A 309 -12.84 4.17 3.11
N ASP A 310 -13.20 4.90 4.17
CA ASP A 310 -13.39 6.35 4.11
C ASP A 310 -12.07 7.12 3.96
N ASN A 311 -11.09 6.79 4.78
CA ASN A 311 -9.78 7.46 4.74
C ASN A 311 -9.02 7.18 3.45
N PRO A 312 -8.94 5.92 2.93
CA PRO A 312 -8.41 5.66 1.60
C PRO A 312 -9.15 6.41 0.49
N ALA A 313 -10.50 6.47 0.56
CA ALA A 313 -11.28 7.23 -0.41
C ALA A 313 -10.94 8.73 -0.35
N LYS A 314 -10.94 9.34 0.84
CA LYS A 314 -10.55 10.76 1.04
C LYS A 314 -9.14 11.03 0.56
N LEU A 315 -8.18 10.15 0.90
CA LEU A 315 -6.79 10.26 0.45
C LEU A 315 -6.70 10.31 -1.07
N LEU A 316 -7.44 9.43 -1.77
CA LEU A 316 -7.46 9.35 -3.24
C LEU A 316 -8.38 10.40 -3.89
N GLY A 317 -9.08 11.24 -3.11
CA GLY A 317 -10.01 12.24 -3.61
C GLY A 317 -11.29 11.66 -4.19
N LEU A 318 -11.71 10.51 -3.71
CA LEU A 318 -12.95 9.82 -4.11
C LEU A 318 -14.09 10.18 -3.18
N ALA A 319 -15.34 10.02 -3.64
CA ALA A 319 -16.50 10.16 -2.78
C ALA A 319 -16.46 9.09 -1.67
N VAL A 320 -16.81 9.48 -0.45
CA VAL A 320 -17.11 8.54 0.64
C VAL A 320 -18.50 7.97 0.37
N LEU A 321 -18.65 6.63 0.43
CA LEU A 321 -19.88 5.90 0.10
C LEU A 321 -20.73 5.62 1.34
#